data_d9b1607cdc26de0888aabae51bf7ba44
#
_entry.id   d9b1607cdc26de0888aabae51bf7ba44
#
_cell.length_a   1.000
_cell.length_b   1.000
_cell.length_c   1.000
_cell.angle_alpha   90.00
_cell.angle_beta   90.00
_cell.angle_gamma   90.00
#
_symmetry.space_group_name_H-M   'P 1'
#
loop_
_entity.id
_entity.type
_entity.pdbx_description
1 polymer ?
#
loop_
_entity_poly.entity_id
_entity_poly.type
_entity_poly.pdbx_seq_one_letter_code
_entity_poly.pdbx_strand_id
1 'polypeptide(L)'
;MLIFMLTTVEKNMKKYLILLALILNVGLVYPHCQVPCGIYDDAVRIVTFKEDFATISKAMSEIKSLSAKNNPQSFNQLNRWIITKEEHANNVQRVVSDYFLTQRIKSKDKNYDKHLRLLHELLVSAMKCKQTVDSQHVDKGLKSLDKFVNVYFDDHGQEHIKKMSE
;
A
#
# COMPACT_ATOMS: atom_id res chain seq x y z
N MET A 1 -52.18 9.79 -40.29
CA MET A 1 -51.32 8.60 -40.06
C MET A 1 -49.83 8.86 -40.33
N LEU A 2 -49.44 9.54 -41.39
CA LEU A 2 -48.05 9.83 -41.76
C LEU A 2 -47.29 10.73 -40.72
N ILE A 3 -47.97 11.80 -40.22
CA ILE A 3 -47.36 12.76 -39.28
C ILE A 3 -47.04 12.11 -37.91
N PHE A 4 -47.86 11.16 -37.48
CA PHE A 4 -47.64 10.44 -36.21
C PHE A 4 -46.46 9.47 -36.30
N MET A 5 -46.21 8.85 -37.45
CA MET A 5 -45.03 8.00 -37.71
C MET A 5 -43.73 8.81 -37.74
N LEU A 6 -43.74 10.01 -38.34
CA LEU A 6 -42.55 10.88 -38.40
C LEU A 6 -42.13 11.38 -37.03
N THR A 7 -43.06 11.75 -36.15
CA THR A 7 -42.73 12.17 -34.77
C THR A 7 -42.18 11.06 -33.89
N THR A 8 -42.62 9.79 -34.11
CA THR A 8 -42.13 8.62 -33.39
C THR A 8 -40.72 8.25 -33.81
N VAL A 9 -40.40 8.34 -35.12
CA VAL A 9 -39.05 8.08 -35.63
C VAL A 9 -38.04 9.12 -35.11
N GLU A 10 -38.42 10.41 -35.13
CA GLU A 10 -37.58 11.49 -34.64
C GLU A 10 -37.29 11.36 -33.14
N LYS A 11 -38.28 10.96 -32.32
CA LYS A 11 -38.15 10.74 -30.89
C LYS A 11 -37.23 9.56 -30.58
N ASN A 12 -37.28 8.48 -31.37
CA ASN A 12 -36.42 7.34 -31.21
C ASN A 12 -34.99 7.65 -31.66
N MET A 13 -34.81 8.38 -32.75
CA MET A 13 -33.48 8.82 -33.24
C MET A 13 -32.76 9.66 -32.19
N LYS A 14 -33.43 10.60 -31.52
CA LYS A 14 -32.86 11.39 -30.42
C LYS A 14 -32.42 10.51 -29.26
N LYS A 15 -33.19 9.47 -28.88
CA LYS A 15 -32.79 8.51 -27.83
C LYS A 15 -31.52 7.74 -28.19
N TYR A 16 -31.41 7.27 -29.43
CA TYR A 16 -30.21 6.54 -29.88
C TYR A 16 -28.99 7.44 -30.01
N LEU A 17 -29.15 8.71 -30.39
CA LEU A 17 -28.06 9.71 -30.38
C LEU A 17 -27.55 10.00 -28.96
N ILE A 18 -28.46 10.13 -27.97
CA ILE A 18 -28.09 10.32 -26.55
C ILE A 18 -27.38 9.08 -26.03
N LEU A 19 -27.86 7.87 -26.36
CA LEU A 19 -27.23 6.62 -25.94
C LEU A 19 -25.82 6.47 -26.55
N LEU A 20 -25.66 6.81 -27.82
CA LEU A 20 -24.37 6.80 -28.53
C LEU A 20 -23.40 7.83 -27.93
N ALA A 21 -23.88 9.03 -27.57
CA ALA A 21 -23.08 10.06 -26.90
C ALA A 21 -22.62 9.63 -25.50
N LEU A 22 -23.46 8.89 -24.75
CA LEU A 22 -23.11 8.33 -23.45
C LEU A 22 -22.04 7.23 -23.57
N ILE A 23 -22.12 6.36 -24.59
CA ILE A 23 -21.15 5.30 -24.84
C ILE A 23 -19.80 5.87 -25.28
N LEU A 24 -19.78 6.95 -26.07
CA LEU A 24 -18.56 7.61 -26.53
C LEU A 24 -17.80 8.34 -25.41
N ASN A 25 -18.46 8.67 -24.29
CA ASN A 25 -17.80 9.31 -23.14
C ASN A 25 -17.12 8.33 -22.17
N VAL A 26 -17.27 7.02 -22.32
CA VAL A 26 -16.63 6.01 -21.45
C VAL A 26 -15.13 5.84 -21.76
N GLY A 27 -14.66 6.37 -22.90
CA GLY A 27 -13.29 6.15 -23.39
C GLY A 27 -12.19 7.02 -22.78
N LEU A 28 -12.48 7.94 -21.82
CA LEU A 28 -11.48 8.89 -21.30
C LEU A 28 -11.04 8.61 -19.86
N VAL A 29 -11.40 7.46 -19.30
CA VAL A 29 -10.88 7.05 -18.00
C VAL A 29 -9.54 6.36 -18.21
N TYR A 30 -8.45 7.12 -18.12
CA TYR A 30 -7.12 6.52 -18.05
C TYR A 30 -6.99 5.78 -16.72
N PRO A 31 -6.64 4.48 -16.72
CA PRO A 31 -6.40 3.75 -15.49
C PRO A 31 -5.17 4.36 -14.79
N HIS A 32 -5.37 4.98 -13.64
CA HIS A 32 -4.29 5.42 -12.77
C HIS A 32 -3.74 4.20 -12.02
N CYS A 33 -2.41 4.16 -11.84
CA CYS A 33 -1.71 3.06 -11.19
C CYS A 33 -2.19 2.79 -9.76
N GLN A 34 -2.64 3.82 -9.05
CA GLN A 34 -3.28 3.69 -7.74
C GLN A 34 -4.19 4.90 -7.49
N VAL A 35 -5.45 4.66 -7.18
CA VAL A 35 -6.43 5.73 -6.88
C VAL A 35 -6.57 5.84 -5.35
N PRO A 36 -6.53 7.06 -4.80
CA PRO A 36 -6.32 8.36 -5.42
C PRO A 36 -4.85 8.70 -5.64
N CYS A 37 -4.47 9.00 -6.88
CA CYS A 37 -3.11 9.37 -7.24
C CYS A 37 -2.78 10.78 -6.73
N GLY A 38 -1.70 10.92 -5.95
CA GLY A 38 -1.21 12.22 -5.45
C GLY A 38 -1.94 12.78 -4.23
N ILE A 39 -2.91 12.06 -3.64
CA ILE A 39 -3.62 12.47 -2.42
C ILE A 39 -2.92 11.93 -1.15
N TYR A 40 -2.14 10.86 -1.28
CA TYR A 40 -1.46 10.25 -0.15
C TYR A 40 -0.28 11.08 0.30
N ASP A 41 -0.17 11.28 1.62
CA ASP A 41 0.99 11.85 2.26
C ASP A 41 2.06 10.76 2.43
N ASP A 42 3.28 11.03 1.92
CA ASP A 42 4.41 10.11 2.03
C ASP A 42 4.80 9.88 3.50
N ALA A 43 4.68 10.90 4.36
CA ALA A 43 4.96 10.80 5.79
C ALA A 43 4.01 9.83 6.50
N VAL A 44 2.71 9.86 6.16
CA VAL A 44 1.72 8.88 6.67
C VAL A 44 2.15 7.45 6.35
N ARG A 45 2.68 7.20 5.13
CA ARG A 45 3.15 5.87 4.74
C ARG A 45 4.34 5.40 5.59
N ILE A 46 5.23 6.31 5.96
CA ILE A 46 6.36 6.01 6.84
C ILE A 46 5.87 5.66 8.27
N VAL A 47 4.93 6.42 8.80
CA VAL A 47 4.33 6.12 10.12
C VAL A 47 3.64 4.76 10.10
N THR A 48 2.85 4.47 9.06
CA THR A 48 2.20 3.17 8.88
C THR A 48 3.22 2.03 8.82
N PHE A 49 4.36 2.20 8.14
CA PHE A 49 5.42 1.16 8.15
C PHE A 49 6.00 0.90 9.54
N LYS A 50 6.17 1.94 10.35
CA LYS A 50 6.62 1.77 11.75
C LYS A 50 5.60 0.99 12.56
N GLU A 51 4.31 1.28 12.41
CA GLU A 51 3.21 0.54 13.03
C GLU A 51 3.16 -0.91 12.55
N ASP A 52 3.31 -1.15 11.24
CA ASP A 52 3.38 -2.50 10.66
C ASP A 52 4.52 -3.32 11.29
N PHE A 53 5.73 -2.77 11.34
CA PHE A 53 6.88 -3.46 11.96
C PHE A 53 6.72 -3.68 13.46
N ALA A 54 6.13 -2.73 14.19
CA ALA A 54 5.82 -2.89 15.60
C ALA A 54 4.80 -4.02 15.83
N THR A 55 3.77 -4.09 15.00
CA THR A 55 2.74 -5.15 15.04
C THR A 55 3.35 -6.52 14.67
N ILE A 56 4.21 -6.58 13.66
CA ILE A 56 4.95 -7.79 13.28
C ILE A 56 5.81 -8.29 14.45
N SER A 57 6.54 -7.39 15.11
CA SER A 57 7.37 -7.71 16.28
C SER A 57 6.53 -8.30 17.42
N LYS A 58 5.41 -7.66 17.75
CA LYS A 58 4.46 -8.16 18.75
C LYS A 58 3.92 -9.53 18.36
N ALA A 59 3.50 -9.70 17.11
CA ALA A 59 2.98 -10.97 16.61
C ALA A 59 4.03 -12.11 16.73
N MET A 60 5.30 -11.84 16.41
CA MET A 60 6.39 -12.80 16.58
C MET A 60 6.57 -13.24 18.04
N SER A 61 6.47 -12.29 18.99
CA SER A 61 6.53 -12.58 20.43
C SER A 61 5.35 -13.45 20.89
N GLU A 62 4.14 -13.10 20.47
CA GLU A 62 2.93 -13.85 20.81
C GLU A 62 2.95 -15.26 20.20
N ILE A 63 3.40 -15.42 18.95
CA ILE A 63 3.58 -16.72 18.32
C ILE A 63 4.52 -17.61 19.13
N LYS A 64 5.67 -17.10 19.56
CA LYS A 64 6.63 -17.84 20.41
C LYS A 64 5.99 -18.26 21.74
N SER A 65 5.28 -17.34 22.40
CA SER A 65 4.62 -17.61 23.69
C SER A 65 3.49 -18.64 23.56
N LEU A 66 2.68 -18.54 22.52
CA LEU A 66 1.49 -19.38 22.32
C LEU A 66 1.83 -20.78 21.79
N SER A 67 2.88 -20.90 20.99
CA SER A 67 3.33 -22.18 20.42
C SER A 67 3.79 -23.19 21.49
N ALA A 68 4.14 -22.73 22.67
CA ALA A 68 4.49 -23.58 23.80
C ALA A 68 3.26 -24.12 24.59
N LYS A 69 2.04 -23.68 24.24
CA LYS A 69 0.81 -24.00 24.97
C LYS A 69 -0.05 -24.96 24.15
N ASN A 70 -0.52 -26.05 24.81
CA ASN A 70 -1.33 -27.07 24.15
C ASN A 70 -2.79 -27.03 24.62
N ASN A 71 -3.55 -26.03 24.17
CA ASN A 71 -4.98 -25.93 24.42
C ASN A 71 -5.70 -25.20 23.27
N PRO A 72 -7.02 -25.41 23.08
CA PRO A 72 -7.78 -24.85 21.95
C PRO A 72 -7.71 -23.31 21.87
N GLN A 73 -7.74 -22.62 23.01
CA GLN A 73 -7.69 -21.16 23.04
C GLN A 73 -6.34 -20.63 22.54
N SER A 74 -5.24 -21.27 22.94
CA SER A 74 -3.90 -20.89 22.47
C SER A 74 -3.74 -21.13 20.98
N PHE A 75 -4.26 -22.25 20.45
CA PHE A 75 -4.28 -22.50 18.99
C PHE A 75 -5.08 -21.44 18.24
N ASN A 76 -6.24 -21.04 18.74
CA ASN A 76 -7.04 -19.99 18.12
C ASN A 76 -6.27 -18.66 18.07
N GLN A 77 -5.65 -18.24 19.18
CA GLN A 77 -4.87 -17.00 19.22
C GLN A 77 -3.59 -17.10 18.39
N LEU A 78 -2.91 -18.23 18.37
CA LEU A 78 -1.72 -18.47 17.56
C LEU A 78 -2.02 -18.24 16.06
N ASN A 79 -3.11 -18.81 15.56
CA ASN A 79 -3.52 -18.62 14.17
C ASN A 79 -3.79 -17.13 13.86
N ARG A 80 -4.45 -16.41 14.74
CA ARG A 80 -4.73 -14.97 14.56
C ARG A 80 -3.43 -14.17 14.48
N TRP A 81 -2.46 -14.44 15.34
CA TRP A 81 -1.17 -13.73 15.32
C TRP A 81 -0.34 -14.08 14.09
N ILE A 82 -0.40 -15.33 13.60
CA ILE A 82 0.24 -15.71 12.34
C ILE A 82 -0.35 -14.87 11.19
N ILE A 83 -1.68 -14.83 11.07
CA ILE A 83 -2.38 -14.06 10.03
C ILE A 83 -2.03 -12.57 10.13
N THR A 84 -2.09 -11.99 11.33
CA THR A 84 -1.73 -10.58 11.56
C THR A 84 -0.30 -10.28 11.11
N LYS A 85 0.67 -11.14 11.45
CA LYS A 85 2.06 -11.00 11.01
C LYS A 85 2.18 -10.99 9.48
N GLU A 86 1.50 -11.91 8.80
CA GLU A 86 1.48 -12.01 7.34
C GLU A 86 0.86 -10.76 6.69
N GLU A 87 -0.28 -10.29 7.21
CA GLU A 87 -1.01 -9.13 6.66
C GLU A 87 -0.20 -7.85 6.76
N HIS A 88 0.41 -7.58 7.92
CA HIS A 88 1.25 -6.39 8.11
C HIS A 88 2.52 -6.43 7.24
N ALA A 89 3.17 -7.60 7.11
CA ALA A 89 4.31 -7.74 6.21
C ALA A 89 3.91 -7.59 4.72
N ASN A 90 2.74 -8.10 4.33
CA ASN A 90 2.17 -7.89 2.99
C ASN A 90 1.86 -6.40 2.75
N ASN A 91 1.35 -5.67 3.76
CA ASN A 91 1.09 -4.25 3.62
C ASN A 91 2.38 -3.47 3.33
N VAL A 92 3.46 -3.72 4.07
CA VAL A 92 4.78 -3.13 3.78
C VAL A 92 5.20 -3.41 2.34
N GLN A 93 5.16 -4.68 1.90
CA GLN A 93 5.56 -5.06 0.55
C GLN A 93 4.71 -4.37 -0.51
N ARG A 94 3.40 -4.36 -0.35
CA ARG A 94 2.46 -3.74 -1.27
C ARG A 94 2.69 -2.23 -1.39
N VAL A 95 2.80 -1.52 -0.27
CA VAL A 95 2.97 -0.06 -0.29
C VAL A 95 4.36 0.33 -0.85
N VAL A 96 5.41 -0.43 -0.54
CA VAL A 96 6.73 -0.21 -1.15
C VAL A 96 6.67 -0.38 -2.68
N SER A 97 6.05 -1.47 -3.16
CA SER A 97 6.00 -1.78 -4.60
C SER A 97 5.07 -0.84 -5.36
N ASP A 98 3.83 -0.70 -4.91
CA ASP A 98 2.77 -0.02 -5.67
C ASP A 98 2.85 1.49 -5.53
N TYR A 99 3.32 1.98 -4.38
CA TYR A 99 3.37 3.40 -4.11
C TYR A 99 4.78 3.98 -4.29
N PHE A 100 5.77 3.57 -3.49
CA PHE A 100 7.10 4.18 -3.57
C PHE A 100 7.79 3.85 -4.89
N LEU A 101 8.03 2.57 -5.19
CA LEU A 101 8.79 2.17 -6.38
C LEU A 101 8.10 2.56 -7.68
N THR A 102 6.78 2.43 -7.76
CA THR A 102 6.02 2.67 -9.00
C THR A 102 5.70 4.13 -9.21
N GLN A 103 5.37 4.89 -8.13
CA GLN A 103 4.81 6.23 -8.29
C GLN A 103 5.75 7.35 -7.81
N ARG A 104 6.55 7.12 -6.77
CA ARG A 104 7.31 8.18 -6.10
C ARG A 104 8.76 8.25 -6.54
N ILE A 105 9.42 7.13 -6.73
CA ILE A 105 10.84 7.09 -7.12
C ILE A 105 10.97 7.29 -8.63
N LYS A 106 11.70 8.32 -9.04
CA LYS A 106 11.89 8.66 -10.46
C LYS A 106 13.35 8.46 -10.86
N SER A 107 13.58 7.92 -12.05
CA SER A 107 14.93 7.63 -12.57
C SER A 107 15.86 8.85 -12.69
N LYS A 108 15.29 10.06 -12.71
CA LYS A 108 16.03 11.33 -12.73
C LYS A 108 16.44 11.84 -11.33
N ASP A 109 16.00 11.18 -10.26
CA ASP A 109 16.28 11.61 -8.90
C ASP A 109 17.75 11.40 -8.57
N LYS A 110 18.38 12.39 -7.93
CA LYS A 110 19.79 12.34 -7.54
C LYS A 110 20.17 11.11 -6.72
N ASN A 111 19.26 10.64 -5.89
CA ASN A 111 19.44 9.50 -4.99
C ASN A 111 18.75 8.23 -5.50
N TYR A 112 18.43 8.12 -6.79
CA TYR A 112 17.65 7.02 -7.37
C TYR A 112 18.13 5.64 -6.93
N ASP A 113 19.40 5.31 -7.15
CA ASP A 113 19.97 4.00 -6.82
C ASP A 113 19.91 3.72 -5.30
N LYS A 114 20.10 4.76 -4.49
CA LYS A 114 20.04 4.64 -3.03
C LYS A 114 18.62 4.39 -2.55
N HIS A 115 17.63 5.05 -3.15
CA HIS A 115 16.21 4.80 -2.89
C HIS A 115 15.84 3.36 -3.26
N LEU A 116 16.20 2.91 -4.46
CA LEU A 116 15.91 1.54 -4.92
C LEU A 116 16.48 0.50 -3.96
N ARG A 117 17.75 0.65 -3.57
CA ARG A 117 18.40 -0.29 -2.66
C ARG A 117 17.72 -0.34 -1.29
N LEU A 118 17.41 0.81 -0.69
CA LEU A 118 16.78 0.87 0.63
C LEU A 118 15.35 0.32 0.62
N LEU A 119 14.58 0.60 -0.43
CA LEU A 119 13.24 0.04 -0.61
C LEU A 119 13.28 -1.47 -0.87
N HIS A 120 14.27 -1.96 -1.63
CA HIS A 120 14.48 -3.39 -1.79
C HIS A 120 14.85 -4.08 -0.46
N GLU A 121 15.70 -3.46 0.36
CA GLU A 121 16.02 -3.96 1.70
C GLU A 121 14.77 -4.06 2.58
N LEU A 122 13.83 -3.09 2.49
CA LEU A 122 12.52 -3.14 3.17
C LEU A 122 11.67 -4.32 2.69
N LEU A 123 11.57 -4.54 1.37
CA LEU A 123 10.84 -5.67 0.78
C LEU A 123 11.39 -7.01 1.29
N VAL A 124 12.72 -7.16 1.28
CA VAL A 124 13.38 -8.38 1.76
C VAL A 124 13.17 -8.58 3.26
N SER A 125 13.25 -7.51 4.06
CA SER A 125 13.00 -7.59 5.50
C SER A 125 11.56 -8.01 5.81
N ALA A 126 10.57 -7.44 5.14
CA ALA A 126 9.17 -7.83 5.26
C ALA A 126 8.95 -9.30 4.83
N MET A 127 9.55 -9.72 3.71
CA MET A 127 9.52 -11.14 3.30
C MET A 127 10.10 -12.06 4.37
N LYS A 128 11.24 -11.71 4.96
CA LYS A 128 11.87 -12.51 6.04
C LYS A 128 11.01 -12.55 7.29
N CYS A 129 10.35 -11.45 7.66
CA CYS A 129 9.39 -11.43 8.76
C CYS A 129 8.23 -12.41 8.56
N LYS A 130 7.81 -12.66 7.31
CA LYS A 130 6.81 -13.71 7.01
C LYS A 130 7.36 -15.11 7.26
N GLN A 131 8.59 -15.37 6.85
CA GLN A 131 9.20 -16.70 6.86
C GLN A 131 9.64 -17.19 8.24
N THR A 132 9.88 -16.28 9.20
CA THR A 132 10.44 -16.63 10.50
C THR A 132 9.76 -15.84 11.63
N VAL A 133 10.10 -16.19 12.88
CA VAL A 133 9.77 -15.43 14.09
C VAL A 133 11.03 -14.77 14.70
N ASP A 134 12.05 -14.54 13.89
CA ASP A 134 13.29 -13.87 14.30
C ASP A 134 13.14 -12.36 14.17
N SER A 135 13.15 -11.65 15.32
CA SER A 135 12.99 -10.20 15.40
C SER A 135 14.10 -9.39 14.71
N GLN A 136 15.26 -10.01 14.43
CA GLN A 136 16.34 -9.33 13.69
C GLN A 136 15.88 -8.80 12.33
N HIS A 137 14.87 -9.44 11.72
CA HIS A 137 14.32 -8.99 10.44
C HIS A 137 13.46 -7.73 10.58
N VAL A 138 12.79 -7.55 11.72
CA VAL A 138 12.11 -6.29 12.07
C VAL A 138 13.13 -5.18 12.25
N ASP A 139 14.20 -5.42 13.02
CA ASP A 139 15.24 -4.42 13.27
C ASP A 139 15.94 -3.97 11.98
N LYS A 140 16.21 -4.93 11.06
CA LYS A 140 16.76 -4.64 9.73
C LYS A 140 15.80 -3.78 8.90
N GLY A 141 14.51 -4.10 8.92
CA GLY A 141 13.48 -3.33 8.23
C GLY A 141 13.40 -1.89 8.74
N LEU A 142 13.30 -1.70 10.05
CA LEU A 142 13.28 -0.38 10.67
C LEU A 142 14.54 0.43 10.37
N LYS A 143 15.71 -0.20 10.44
CA LYS A 143 16.98 0.46 10.09
C LYS A 143 17.05 0.90 8.63
N SER A 144 16.51 0.11 7.71
CA SER A 144 16.45 0.48 6.29
C SER A 144 15.41 1.57 6.05
N LEU A 145 14.28 1.54 6.79
CA LEU A 145 13.27 2.60 6.78
C LEU A 145 13.84 3.94 7.26
N ASP A 146 14.56 3.96 8.39
CA ASP A 146 15.19 5.19 8.90
C ASP A 146 16.21 5.77 7.90
N LYS A 147 17.01 4.91 7.28
CA LYS A 147 17.94 5.35 6.23
C LYS A 147 17.20 5.90 5.01
N PHE A 148 16.07 5.29 4.63
CA PHE A 148 15.25 5.77 3.54
C PHE A 148 14.65 7.14 3.87
N VAL A 149 14.10 7.34 5.06
CA VAL A 149 13.59 8.63 5.53
C VAL A 149 14.66 9.72 5.42
N ASN A 150 15.88 9.45 5.91
CA ASN A 150 16.98 10.41 5.89
C ASN A 150 17.47 10.80 4.48
N VAL A 151 17.18 9.99 3.46
CA VAL A 151 17.60 10.26 2.07
C VAL A 151 16.48 10.82 1.23
N TYR A 152 15.24 10.45 1.55
CA TYR A 152 14.06 10.78 0.78
C TYR A 152 13.40 12.09 1.22
N PHE A 153 13.34 12.34 2.53
CA PHE A 153 12.71 13.53 3.09
C PHE A 153 13.76 14.61 3.42
N ASP A 154 13.38 15.87 3.20
CA ASP A 154 14.08 17.01 3.75
C ASP A 154 13.82 17.17 5.28
N ASP A 155 14.46 18.14 5.91
CA ASP A 155 14.35 18.38 7.36
C ASP A 155 12.90 18.63 7.79
N HIS A 156 12.12 19.34 6.97
CA HIS A 156 10.71 19.62 7.24
C HIS A 156 9.86 18.33 7.20
N GLY A 157 10.07 17.50 6.19
CA GLY A 157 9.38 16.20 6.09
C GLY A 157 9.74 15.25 7.22
N GLN A 158 11.00 15.24 7.66
CA GLN A 158 11.42 14.43 8.81
C GLN A 158 10.78 14.91 10.11
N GLU A 159 10.71 16.23 10.34
CA GLU A 159 10.01 16.80 11.50
C GLU A 159 8.51 16.48 11.49
N HIS A 160 7.88 16.53 10.31
CA HIS A 160 6.48 16.15 10.15
C HIS A 160 6.23 14.68 10.53
N ILE A 161 7.07 13.75 10.05
CA ILE A 161 7.01 12.33 10.44
C ILE A 161 7.14 12.17 11.96
N LYS A 162 8.05 12.91 12.58
CA LYS A 162 8.24 12.84 14.04
C LYS A 162 6.99 13.27 14.79
N LYS A 163 6.40 14.41 14.43
CA LYS A 163 5.15 14.91 15.05
C LYS A 163 3.97 13.97 14.90
N MET A 164 3.91 13.21 13.80
CA MET A 164 2.86 12.20 13.57
C MET A 164 3.09 10.89 14.34
N SER A 165 4.31 10.67 14.84
CA SER A 165 4.70 9.45 15.57
C SER A 165 4.62 9.64 17.09
N GLU A 166 4.36 10.85 17.58
CA GLU A 166 4.12 11.21 19.01
C GLU A 166 2.64 11.04 19.37
#